data_cf1a69ff045a135b672bb631676c20e8
#
_entry.id   cf1a69ff045a135b672bb631676c20e8
#
_cell.length_a   1.000
_cell.length_b   1.000
_cell.length_c   1.000
_cell.angle_alpha   90.00
_cell.angle_beta   90.00
_cell.angle_gamma   90.00
#
_symmetry.space_group_name_H-M   'P 1'
#
loop_
_entity.id
_entity.type
_entity.pdbx_description
1 polymer ?
#
loop_
_entity_poly.entity_id
_entity_poly.type
_entity_poly.pdbx_seq_one_letter_code
_entity_poly.pdbx_strand_id
1 'polypeptide(L)'
;MNSIGNFAGGCNVQFAVSPDNQTIIGIEINPRVSRSSALASKATGYPIAKVAAKLAIGYNLDELSNSITGTTSAYFEPSIDYVVTKVPRFAFEKFAQADKHLTTQMKSVGEVMAIGSTFQESFQKALRGLEVGVDGLDEVCTNLEDIITEISAPGPERIWYVGDAFRQGLTIAEVFEYTSIDPWFLVQIEELIHLESVIAKKKLEELQEAELRFVKQKGFSDKRLAKLLQSDQTAIRLRRHELGIHPVYKRVDTCAAEFSTNTAYMYSTYGPKDGQCESMPTDRQKIMVLGGGPNRIGQGI
;
A
#
# COMPACT_ATOMS: atom_id res chain seq x y z
N MET A 1 9.78 -29.16 -7.79
CA MET A 1 9.20 -29.19 -6.44
C MET A 1 9.22 -30.57 -5.77
N ASN A 2 9.24 -31.67 -6.52
CA ASN A 2 9.24 -33.01 -5.95
C ASN A 2 10.52 -33.41 -5.16
N SER A 3 11.57 -32.60 -5.14
CA SER A 3 12.83 -32.92 -4.47
C SER A 3 12.96 -32.31 -3.06
N ILE A 4 12.00 -31.50 -2.61
CA ILE A 4 12.10 -30.76 -1.33
C ILE A 4 11.19 -31.34 -0.23
N GLY A 5 10.56 -32.48 -0.49
CA GLY A 5 9.63 -33.13 0.45
C GLY A 5 8.16 -32.70 0.22
N ASN A 6 7.24 -33.56 0.65
CA ASN A 6 5.80 -33.26 0.62
C ASN A 6 5.46 -32.28 1.75
N PHE A 7 5.26 -31.01 1.42
CA PHE A 7 4.70 -30.05 2.36
C PHE A 7 3.17 -30.08 2.27
N ALA A 8 2.52 -30.56 3.29
CA ALA A 8 1.09 -30.42 3.42
C ALA A 8 0.78 -29.02 3.97
N GLY A 9 0.12 -28.19 3.17
CA GLY A 9 -0.27 -26.82 3.56
C GLY A 9 0.31 -25.73 2.67
N GLY A 10 0.61 -24.59 3.27
CA GLY A 10 1.14 -23.41 2.56
C GLY A 10 2.65 -23.23 2.73
N CYS A 11 3.28 -22.63 1.74
CA CYS A 11 4.66 -22.15 1.83
C CYS A 11 4.78 -20.71 1.30
N ASN A 12 5.84 -20.03 1.71
CA ASN A 12 6.23 -18.74 1.20
C ASN A 12 7.56 -18.89 0.47
N VAL A 13 7.62 -18.42 -0.77
CA VAL A 13 8.82 -18.44 -1.61
C VAL A 13 9.19 -17.02 -1.97
N GLN A 14 10.47 -16.67 -1.81
CA GLN A 14 11.01 -15.40 -2.25
C GLN A 14 11.85 -15.61 -3.50
N PHE A 15 11.63 -14.74 -4.48
CA PHE A 15 12.36 -14.74 -5.75
C PHE A 15 13.03 -13.40 -5.98
N ALA A 16 14.18 -13.41 -6.65
CA ALA A 16 14.76 -12.26 -7.32
C ALA A 16 14.67 -12.48 -8.84
N VAL A 17 14.35 -11.42 -9.55
CA VAL A 17 14.31 -11.42 -11.01
C VAL A 17 15.38 -10.45 -11.50
N SER A 18 16.21 -10.87 -12.46
CA SER A 18 17.22 -10.00 -13.04
C SER A 18 16.57 -8.84 -13.83
N PRO A 19 17.24 -7.67 -13.96
CA PRO A 19 16.68 -6.52 -14.67
C PRO A 19 16.31 -6.78 -16.13
N ASP A 20 16.94 -7.76 -16.77
CA ASP A 20 16.61 -8.20 -18.14
C ASP A 20 15.49 -9.24 -18.21
N ASN A 21 14.89 -9.59 -17.05
CA ASN A 21 13.83 -10.59 -16.90
C ASN A 21 14.18 -12.01 -17.41
N GLN A 22 15.46 -12.32 -17.60
CA GLN A 22 15.90 -13.62 -18.13
C GLN A 22 16.23 -14.65 -17.05
N THR A 23 16.56 -14.17 -15.85
CA THR A 23 16.97 -15.05 -14.76
C THR A 23 16.08 -14.84 -13.54
N ILE A 24 15.51 -15.95 -13.04
CA ILE A 24 14.75 -15.99 -11.79
C ILE A 24 15.54 -16.80 -10.76
N ILE A 25 15.87 -16.20 -9.65
CA ILE A 25 16.61 -16.82 -8.55
C ILE A 25 15.67 -17.03 -7.36
N GLY A 26 15.54 -18.27 -6.90
CA GLY A 26 14.88 -18.56 -5.62
C GLY A 26 15.82 -18.18 -4.47
N ILE A 27 15.42 -17.19 -3.67
CA ILE A 27 16.21 -16.72 -2.53
C ILE A 27 16.02 -17.64 -1.34
N GLU A 28 14.76 -17.88 -0.96
CA GLU A 28 14.42 -18.78 0.16
C GLU A 28 13.02 -19.35 0.00
N ILE A 29 12.82 -20.53 0.64
CA ILE A 29 11.52 -21.17 0.76
C ILE A 29 11.23 -21.38 2.25
N ASN A 30 10.11 -20.85 2.71
CA ASN A 30 9.62 -21.03 4.07
C ASN A 30 8.41 -21.95 4.06
N PRO A 31 8.53 -23.25 4.46
CA PRO A 31 7.44 -24.23 4.41
C PRO A 31 6.47 -24.03 5.60
N ARG A 32 5.88 -22.87 5.68
CA ARG A 32 4.95 -22.49 6.73
C ARG A 32 4.03 -21.36 6.27
N VAL A 33 2.87 -21.24 6.89
CA VAL A 33 2.07 -20.02 6.86
C VAL A 33 2.71 -18.99 7.82
N SER A 34 2.78 -17.74 7.39
CA SER A 34 3.46 -16.67 8.12
C SER A 34 2.63 -15.38 8.13
N ARG A 35 3.14 -14.33 8.77
CA ARG A 35 2.52 -13.00 8.71
C ARG A 35 2.38 -12.49 7.28
N SER A 36 3.35 -12.75 6.41
CA SER A 36 3.25 -12.41 4.99
C SER A 36 2.10 -13.15 4.30
N SER A 37 1.80 -14.39 4.69
CA SER A 37 0.63 -15.12 4.18
C SER A 37 -0.68 -14.48 4.66
N ALA A 38 -0.74 -13.97 5.90
CA ALA A 38 -1.91 -13.24 6.39
C ALA A 38 -2.12 -11.93 5.62
N LEU A 39 -1.04 -11.21 5.29
CA LEU A 39 -1.12 -10.02 4.45
C LEU A 39 -1.54 -10.35 3.01
N ALA A 40 -1.01 -11.42 2.43
CA ALA A 40 -1.43 -11.91 1.12
C ALA A 40 -2.92 -12.27 1.11
N SER A 41 -3.43 -12.92 2.16
CA SER A 41 -4.85 -13.19 2.32
C SER A 41 -5.68 -11.91 2.36
N LYS A 42 -5.23 -10.87 3.07
CA LYS A 42 -5.87 -9.55 3.09
C LYS A 42 -5.80 -8.86 1.73
N ALA A 43 -4.66 -8.94 1.06
CA ALA A 43 -4.42 -8.29 -0.22
C ALA A 43 -5.29 -8.87 -1.34
N THR A 44 -5.50 -10.19 -1.34
CA THR A 44 -6.18 -10.89 -2.43
C THR A 44 -7.61 -11.34 -2.07
N GLY A 45 -7.99 -11.29 -0.78
CA GLY A 45 -9.20 -11.93 -0.31
C GLY A 45 -9.14 -13.47 -0.25
N TYR A 46 -8.04 -14.09 -0.70
CA TYR A 46 -7.90 -15.55 -0.72
C TYR A 46 -7.61 -16.11 0.69
N PRO A 47 -8.40 -17.09 1.18
CA PRO A 47 -8.30 -17.56 2.56
C PRO A 47 -7.17 -18.58 2.76
N ILE A 48 -5.89 -18.14 2.64
CA ILE A 48 -4.70 -19.02 2.65
C ILE A 48 -4.67 -19.94 3.86
N ALA A 49 -4.88 -19.44 5.07
CA ALA A 49 -4.80 -20.24 6.28
C ALA A 49 -5.88 -21.35 6.33
N LYS A 50 -7.10 -21.03 5.88
CA LYS A 50 -8.21 -22.00 5.83
C LYS A 50 -7.94 -23.12 4.82
N VAL A 51 -7.41 -22.76 3.65
CA VAL A 51 -7.02 -23.72 2.61
C VAL A 51 -5.85 -24.56 3.10
N ALA A 52 -4.79 -23.94 3.63
CA ALA A 52 -3.63 -24.64 4.17
C ALA A 52 -3.99 -25.65 5.27
N ALA A 53 -4.93 -25.31 6.16
CA ALA A 53 -5.40 -26.23 7.19
C ALA A 53 -6.12 -27.47 6.60
N LYS A 54 -6.92 -27.29 5.55
CA LYS A 54 -7.58 -28.39 4.86
C LYS A 54 -6.58 -29.30 4.13
N LEU A 55 -5.60 -28.72 3.46
CA LEU A 55 -4.52 -29.47 2.81
C LEU A 55 -3.73 -30.29 3.83
N ALA A 56 -3.48 -29.75 5.02
CA ALA A 56 -2.75 -30.43 6.08
C ALA A 56 -3.47 -31.68 6.64
N ILE A 57 -4.79 -31.76 6.51
CA ILE A 57 -5.59 -32.93 6.92
C ILE A 57 -5.92 -33.88 5.75
N GLY A 58 -5.32 -33.68 4.58
CA GLY A 58 -5.33 -34.63 3.47
C GLY A 58 -6.23 -34.30 2.27
N TYR A 59 -6.90 -33.14 2.26
CA TYR A 59 -7.59 -32.69 1.05
C TYR A 59 -6.59 -32.29 -0.04
N ASN A 60 -6.96 -32.48 -1.30
CA ASN A 60 -6.24 -31.91 -2.43
C ASN A 60 -6.81 -30.54 -2.78
N LEU A 61 -6.02 -29.71 -3.45
CA LEU A 61 -6.40 -28.34 -3.78
C LEU A 61 -7.60 -28.25 -4.73
N ASP A 62 -7.71 -29.21 -5.66
CA ASP A 62 -8.82 -29.35 -6.61
C ASP A 62 -10.14 -29.82 -5.98
N GLU A 63 -10.08 -30.42 -4.81
CA GLU A 63 -11.26 -30.82 -4.03
C GLU A 63 -11.88 -29.65 -3.24
N LEU A 64 -11.17 -28.52 -3.17
CA LEU A 64 -11.58 -27.36 -2.37
C LEU A 64 -12.20 -26.26 -3.23
N SER A 65 -13.32 -25.71 -2.76
CA SER A 65 -13.89 -24.50 -3.34
C SER A 65 -13.32 -23.25 -2.67
N ASN A 66 -13.21 -22.16 -3.46
CA ASN A 66 -12.90 -20.84 -2.92
C ASN A 66 -14.12 -20.31 -2.16
N SER A 67 -14.01 -20.17 -0.85
CA SER A 67 -15.13 -19.73 0.00
C SER A 67 -15.50 -18.25 -0.15
N ILE A 68 -14.73 -17.47 -0.90
CA ILE A 68 -15.02 -16.04 -1.18
C ILE A 68 -15.92 -15.91 -2.39
N THR A 69 -15.61 -16.58 -3.47
CA THR A 69 -16.44 -16.59 -4.69
C THR A 69 -17.60 -17.58 -4.60
N GLY A 70 -17.42 -18.69 -3.86
CA GLY A 70 -18.39 -19.79 -3.76
C GLY A 70 -18.54 -20.64 -5.04
N THR A 71 -18.10 -20.14 -6.16
CA THR A 71 -18.30 -20.72 -7.49
C THR A 71 -17.00 -21.21 -8.14
N THR A 72 -15.85 -20.70 -7.74
CA THR A 72 -14.55 -21.09 -8.28
C THR A 72 -13.84 -22.10 -7.40
N SER A 73 -12.94 -22.89 -7.98
CA SER A 73 -12.08 -23.79 -7.22
C SER A 73 -10.97 -23.02 -6.49
N ALA A 74 -10.49 -23.57 -5.38
CA ALA A 74 -9.38 -23.01 -4.61
C ALA A 74 -8.03 -23.05 -5.34
N TYR A 75 -7.89 -23.81 -6.43
CA TYR A 75 -6.66 -23.85 -7.22
C TYR A 75 -6.52 -22.70 -8.23
N PHE A 76 -7.58 -21.90 -8.46
CA PHE A 76 -7.47 -20.73 -9.31
C PHE A 76 -6.65 -19.63 -8.64
N GLU A 77 -5.67 -19.11 -9.38
CA GLU A 77 -4.85 -18.01 -8.92
C GLU A 77 -5.70 -16.74 -8.77
N PRO A 78 -5.56 -16.00 -7.66
CA PRO A 78 -6.31 -14.75 -7.47
C PRO A 78 -5.93 -13.70 -8.53
N SER A 79 -6.95 -13.05 -9.10
CA SER A 79 -6.83 -11.86 -9.93
C SER A 79 -7.39 -10.65 -9.19
N ILE A 80 -6.74 -9.50 -9.27
CA ILE A 80 -7.16 -8.28 -8.58
C ILE A 80 -7.18 -7.10 -9.56
N ASP A 81 -8.13 -6.18 -9.36
CA ASP A 81 -8.32 -4.94 -10.15
C ASP A 81 -7.96 -3.67 -9.35
N TYR A 82 -7.23 -3.84 -8.27
CA TYR A 82 -6.73 -2.78 -7.40
C TYR A 82 -5.23 -2.96 -7.13
N VAL A 83 -4.60 -1.96 -6.53
CA VAL A 83 -3.18 -2.00 -6.17
C VAL A 83 -3.04 -2.12 -4.67
N VAL A 84 -2.16 -3.02 -4.24
CA VAL A 84 -1.80 -3.20 -2.84
C VAL A 84 -0.35 -2.80 -2.62
N THR A 85 -0.13 -1.78 -1.80
CA THR A 85 1.20 -1.33 -1.41
C THR A 85 1.51 -1.77 0.01
N LYS A 86 2.67 -2.40 0.18
CA LYS A 86 3.22 -2.82 1.46
C LYS A 86 4.48 -2.01 1.75
N VAL A 87 4.54 -1.40 2.95
CA VAL A 87 5.71 -0.64 3.41
C VAL A 87 6.16 -1.21 4.75
N PRO A 88 7.46 -1.54 4.92
CA PRO A 88 7.99 -2.02 6.18
C PRO A 88 7.97 -0.92 7.25
N ARG A 89 7.74 -1.31 8.51
CA ARG A 89 7.84 -0.44 9.69
C ARG A 89 9.13 -0.74 10.44
N PHE A 90 9.91 0.29 10.70
CA PHE A 90 11.11 0.22 11.53
C PHE A 90 10.85 0.92 12.86
N ALA A 91 11.58 0.57 13.91
CA ALA A 91 11.44 1.12 15.25
C ALA A 91 12.78 1.67 15.79
N PHE A 92 13.59 2.27 14.90
CA PHE A 92 14.87 2.85 15.28
C PHE A 92 14.73 4.00 16.28
N GLU A 93 13.56 4.64 16.33
CA GLU A 93 13.24 5.63 17.36
C GLU A 93 13.28 5.08 18.80
N LYS A 94 13.11 3.75 18.95
CA LYS A 94 13.19 3.04 20.22
C LYS A 94 14.59 2.49 20.53
N PHE A 95 15.44 2.42 19.52
CA PHE A 95 16.77 1.81 19.58
C PHE A 95 17.82 2.77 18.99
N ALA A 96 18.08 3.87 19.69
CA ALA A 96 18.92 4.96 19.21
C ALA A 96 20.36 4.56 18.85
N GLN A 97 20.87 3.45 19.42
CA GLN A 97 22.20 2.92 19.13
C GLN A 97 22.24 1.91 17.98
N ALA A 98 21.08 1.53 17.42
CA ALA A 98 21.03 0.58 16.33
C ALA A 98 21.45 1.24 15.01
N ASP A 99 22.25 0.52 14.23
CA ASP A 99 22.60 0.93 12.88
C ASP A 99 21.34 0.96 11.99
N LYS A 100 21.02 2.13 11.46
CA LYS A 100 19.84 2.38 10.61
C LYS A 100 20.05 1.93 9.15
N HIS A 101 21.29 1.67 8.74
CA HIS A 101 21.59 1.24 7.39
C HIS A 101 20.96 -0.13 7.12
N LEU A 102 20.14 -0.23 6.08
CA LEU A 102 19.47 -1.48 5.71
C LEU A 102 20.43 -2.36 4.92
N THR A 103 20.52 -3.61 5.35
CA THR A 103 21.39 -4.64 4.76
C THR A 103 20.57 -5.89 4.47
N THR A 104 21.23 -7.03 4.28
CA THR A 104 20.57 -8.34 4.15
C THR A 104 19.94 -8.84 5.45
N GLN A 105 20.22 -8.21 6.59
CA GLN A 105 19.55 -8.52 7.86
C GLN A 105 18.14 -7.92 7.91
N MET A 106 17.19 -8.67 8.42
CA MET A 106 15.84 -8.17 8.67
C MET A 106 15.85 -7.21 9.87
N LYS A 107 15.68 -5.91 9.62
CA LYS A 107 15.61 -4.86 10.65
C LYS A 107 14.19 -4.32 10.87
N SER A 108 13.24 -4.67 10.02
CA SER A 108 11.84 -4.27 10.17
C SER A 108 11.17 -4.98 11.34
N VAL A 109 10.34 -4.27 12.09
CA VAL A 109 9.58 -4.79 13.23
C VAL A 109 8.12 -5.08 12.90
N GLY A 110 7.69 -4.68 11.73
CA GLY A 110 6.33 -4.82 11.24
C GLY A 110 6.18 -4.25 9.84
N GLU A 111 4.94 -4.05 9.44
CA GLU A 111 4.59 -3.60 8.10
C GLU A 111 3.20 -2.99 8.08
N VAL A 112 2.99 -2.12 7.12
CA VAL A 112 1.71 -1.55 6.74
C VAL A 112 1.33 -2.08 5.37
N MET A 113 0.04 -2.31 5.16
CA MET A 113 -0.53 -2.60 3.86
C MET A 113 -1.69 -1.64 3.59
N ALA A 114 -1.72 -1.07 2.39
CA ALA A 114 -2.82 -0.22 1.96
C ALA A 114 -3.28 -0.62 0.56
N ILE A 115 -4.58 -0.46 0.32
CA ILE A 115 -5.23 -0.77 -0.95
C ILE A 115 -5.77 0.51 -1.57
N GLY A 116 -5.60 0.65 -2.87
CA GLY A 116 -6.12 1.76 -3.67
C GLY A 116 -6.38 1.34 -5.10
N SER A 117 -7.08 2.16 -5.86
CA SER A 117 -7.32 1.91 -7.30
C SER A 117 -6.06 2.12 -8.15
N THR A 118 -5.09 2.87 -7.62
CA THR A 118 -3.81 3.13 -8.27
C THR A 118 -2.66 2.96 -7.29
N PHE A 119 -1.42 2.83 -7.84
CA PHE A 119 -0.23 2.79 -7.00
C PHE A 119 -0.10 4.06 -6.13
N GLN A 120 -0.27 5.24 -6.71
CA GLN A 120 -0.14 6.52 -5.99
C GLN A 120 -1.12 6.62 -4.82
N GLU A 121 -2.38 6.20 -5.02
CA GLU A 121 -3.37 6.16 -3.95
C GLU A 121 -2.96 5.19 -2.83
N SER A 122 -2.64 3.95 -3.17
CA SER A 122 -2.28 2.92 -2.18
C SER A 122 -0.97 3.27 -1.47
N PHE A 123 0.00 3.84 -2.18
CA PHE A 123 1.28 4.28 -1.65
C PHE A 123 1.13 5.39 -0.61
N GLN A 124 0.43 6.47 -0.93
CA GLN A 124 0.20 7.55 0.02
C GLN A 124 -0.60 7.08 1.25
N LYS A 125 -1.58 6.19 1.07
CA LYS A 125 -2.28 5.54 2.19
C LYS A 125 -1.32 4.72 3.06
N ALA A 126 -0.40 3.97 2.45
CA ALA A 126 0.59 3.18 3.18
C ALA A 126 1.52 4.06 4.01
N LEU A 127 2.01 5.18 3.45
CA LEU A 127 2.86 6.13 4.19
C LEU A 127 2.16 6.69 5.42
N ARG A 128 0.90 7.11 5.29
CA ARG A 128 0.09 7.57 6.45
C ARG A 128 -0.14 6.45 7.47
N GLY A 129 -0.38 5.24 6.95
CA GLY A 129 -0.62 4.06 7.78
C GLY A 129 0.58 3.63 8.63
N LEU A 130 1.80 4.10 8.33
CA LEU A 130 2.99 3.86 9.16
C LEU A 130 2.89 4.50 10.55
N GLU A 131 2.04 5.53 10.72
CA GLU A 131 1.85 6.26 11.97
C GLU A 131 3.17 6.80 12.56
N VAL A 132 4.00 7.39 11.70
CA VAL A 132 5.26 8.04 12.06
C VAL A 132 5.18 9.57 12.03
N GLY A 133 3.97 10.11 12.06
CA GLY A 133 3.73 11.56 12.10
C GLY A 133 3.67 12.25 10.74
N VAL A 134 3.68 11.48 9.64
CA VAL A 134 3.61 12.01 8.27
C VAL A 134 2.20 11.85 7.67
N ASP A 135 1.85 12.71 6.73
CA ASP A 135 0.56 12.73 6.05
C ASP A 135 0.63 12.27 4.58
N GLY A 136 1.79 11.80 4.15
CA GLY A 136 2.12 11.34 2.81
C GLY A 136 3.64 11.47 2.58
N LEU A 137 4.02 12.09 1.48
CA LEU A 137 5.40 12.47 1.16
C LEU A 137 5.74 13.83 1.77
N ASP A 138 5.65 13.95 3.09
CA ASP A 138 6.02 15.18 3.80
C ASP A 138 7.51 15.48 3.64
N GLU A 139 7.85 16.78 3.64
CA GLU A 139 9.22 17.28 3.57
C GLU A 139 9.99 16.91 4.85
N VAL A 140 11.19 16.38 4.69
CA VAL A 140 12.08 16.02 5.81
C VAL A 140 13.42 16.76 5.75
N CYS A 141 13.87 17.16 4.55
CA CYS A 141 15.14 17.84 4.34
C CYS A 141 15.09 18.82 3.16
N THR A 142 15.83 19.91 3.27
CA THR A 142 16.01 20.91 2.19
C THR A 142 17.45 21.05 1.73
N ASN A 143 18.41 20.46 2.44
CA ASN A 143 19.82 20.48 2.08
C ASN A 143 20.09 19.39 1.03
N LEU A 144 20.57 19.79 -0.15
CA LEU A 144 20.78 18.88 -1.27
C LEU A 144 21.86 17.83 -0.99
N GLU A 145 22.94 18.18 -0.29
CA GLU A 145 24.03 17.24 0.02
C GLU A 145 23.55 16.15 0.98
N ASP A 146 22.77 16.53 1.99
CA ASP A 146 22.15 15.57 2.93
C ASP A 146 21.16 14.67 2.21
N ILE A 147 20.33 15.24 1.32
CA ILE A 147 19.38 14.47 0.50
C ILE A 147 20.11 13.42 -0.34
N ILE A 148 21.16 13.81 -1.07
CA ILE A 148 21.96 12.90 -1.90
C ILE A 148 22.57 11.79 -1.04
N THR A 149 23.08 12.12 0.13
CA THR A 149 23.65 11.15 1.07
C THR A 149 22.59 10.13 1.51
N GLU A 150 21.43 10.59 1.91
CA GLU A 150 20.34 9.73 2.43
C GLU A 150 19.67 8.88 1.34
N ILE A 151 19.55 9.39 0.10
CA ILE A 151 19.00 8.57 -1.00
C ILE A 151 20.00 7.54 -1.51
N SER A 152 21.31 7.79 -1.37
CA SER A 152 22.37 6.87 -1.80
C SER A 152 22.51 5.66 -0.86
N ALA A 153 22.13 5.82 0.40
CA ALA A 153 22.17 4.76 1.40
C ALA A 153 20.77 4.17 1.65
N PRO A 154 20.59 2.83 1.65
CA PRO A 154 19.30 2.24 1.97
C PRO A 154 18.98 2.46 3.45
N GLY A 155 18.08 3.38 3.72
CA GLY A 155 17.59 3.74 5.06
C GLY A 155 16.08 3.63 5.21
N PRO A 156 15.56 3.62 6.45
CA PRO A 156 14.13 3.49 6.73
C PRO A 156 13.31 4.71 6.26
N GLU A 157 13.94 5.87 6.13
CA GLU A 157 13.31 7.14 5.77
C GLU A 157 13.60 7.55 4.31
N ARG A 158 14.36 6.73 3.58
CA ARG A 158 14.83 6.99 2.21
C ARG A 158 13.73 7.50 1.28
N ILE A 159 12.52 6.99 1.43
CA ILE A 159 11.40 7.32 0.54
C ILE A 159 10.99 8.79 0.61
N TRP A 160 11.08 9.43 1.77
CA TRP A 160 10.80 10.86 1.93
C TRP A 160 11.92 11.71 1.33
N TYR A 161 13.19 11.30 1.50
CA TYR A 161 14.33 11.95 0.85
C TYR A 161 14.26 11.85 -0.68
N VAL A 162 13.72 10.76 -1.24
CA VAL A 162 13.43 10.68 -2.69
C VAL A 162 12.40 11.73 -3.10
N GLY A 163 11.36 11.95 -2.30
CA GLY A 163 10.41 13.05 -2.52
C GLY A 163 11.10 14.42 -2.47
N ASP A 164 11.98 14.64 -1.50
CA ASP A 164 12.73 15.89 -1.36
C ASP A 164 13.74 16.10 -2.51
N ALA A 165 14.35 15.04 -3.03
CA ALA A 165 15.21 15.11 -4.20
C ALA A 165 14.48 15.70 -5.40
N PHE A 166 13.24 15.26 -5.67
CA PHE A 166 12.41 15.84 -6.72
C PHE A 166 11.97 17.29 -6.42
N ARG A 167 11.73 17.66 -5.14
CA ARG A 167 11.48 19.05 -4.74
C ARG A 167 12.66 19.98 -4.98
N GLN A 168 13.89 19.44 -4.84
CA GLN A 168 15.13 20.14 -5.15
C GLN A 168 15.48 20.16 -6.66
N GLY A 169 14.65 19.52 -7.50
CA GLY A 169 14.78 19.57 -8.95
C GLY A 169 15.66 18.49 -9.56
N LEU A 170 16.04 17.44 -8.81
CA LEU A 170 16.74 16.29 -9.40
C LEU A 170 15.80 15.60 -10.41
N THR A 171 16.39 15.14 -11.49
CA THR A 171 15.68 14.36 -12.53
C THR A 171 15.53 12.90 -12.12
N ILE A 172 14.61 12.19 -12.76
CA ILE A 172 14.42 10.75 -12.58
C ILE A 172 15.73 9.98 -12.82
N ALA A 173 16.52 10.39 -13.83
CA ALA A 173 17.80 9.75 -14.15
C ALA A 173 18.83 9.92 -13.02
N GLU A 174 18.95 11.12 -12.47
CA GLU A 174 19.86 11.40 -11.35
C GLU A 174 19.44 10.63 -10.09
N VAL A 175 18.15 10.63 -9.75
CA VAL A 175 17.66 9.86 -8.60
C VAL A 175 17.85 8.36 -8.82
N PHE A 176 17.68 7.86 -10.04
CA PHE A 176 17.96 6.45 -10.36
C PHE A 176 19.43 6.10 -10.17
N GLU A 177 20.36 6.95 -10.60
CA GLU A 177 21.81 6.74 -10.39
C GLU A 177 22.17 6.59 -8.92
N TYR A 178 21.59 7.40 -8.04
CA TYR A 178 21.83 7.32 -6.59
C TYR A 178 21.12 6.15 -5.91
N THR A 179 19.95 5.75 -6.42
CA THR A 179 19.04 4.87 -5.66
C THR A 179 18.95 3.46 -6.23
N SER A 180 19.13 3.28 -7.53
CA SER A 180 18.75 2.08 -8.28
C SER A 180 17.28 1.66 -8.11
N ILE A 181 16.41 2.60 -7.70
CA ILE A 181 14.96 2.37 -7.67
C ILE A 181 14.44 2.38 -9.10
N ASP A 182 13.63 1.38 -9.46
CA ASP A 182 13.05 1.29 -10.80
C ASP A 182 12.39 2.61 -11.22
N PRO A 183 12.72 3.16 -12.40
CA PRO A 183 12.19 4.43 -12.88
C PRO A 183 10.66 4.50 -12.90
N TRP A 184 9.96 3.39 -13.04
CA TRP A 184 8.51 3.36 -12.96
C TRP A 184 7.99 3.92 -11.62
N PHE A 185 8.61 3.54 -10.49
CA PHE A 185 8.24 4.07 -9.17
C PHE A 185 8.66 5.52 -9.01
N LEU A 186 9.83 5.90 -9.55
CA LEU A 186 10.33 7.26 -9.49
C LEU A 186 9.39 8.24 -10.21
N VAL A 187 8.89 7.87 -11.39
CA VAL A 187 7.88 8.65 -12.13
C VAL A 187 6.62 8.86 -11.28
N GLN A 188 6.13 7.82 -10.60
CA GLN A 188 4.94 7.94 -9.76
C GLN A 188 5.13 8.91 -8.59
N ILE A 189 6.33 8.93 -8.01
CA ILE A 189 6.66 9.83 -6.89
C ILE A 189 6.87 11.26 -7.41
N GLU A 190 7.58 11.45 -8.52
CA GLU A 190 7.79 12.75 -9.14
C GLU A 190 6.44 13.41 -9.49
N GLU A 191 5.51 12.69 -10.10
CA GLU A 191 4.17 13.19 -10.38
C GLU A 191 3.45 13.69 -9.13
N LEU A 192 3.56 12.98 -8.00
CA LEU A 192 2.96 13.41 -6.74
C LEU A 192 3.59 14.72 -6.24
N ILE A 193 4.92 14.83 -6.30
CA ILE A 193 5.64 16.05 -5.89
C ILE A 193 5.32 17.23 -6.82
N HIS A 194 5.22 16.97 -8.13
CA HIS A 194 4.80 17.99 -9.07
C HIS A 194 3.38 18.51 -8.77
N LEU A 195 2.43 17.59 -8.49
CA LEU A 195 1.07 17.97 -8.09
C LEU A 195 1.05 18.81 -6.82
N GLU A 196 1.87 18.48 -5.81
CA GLU A 196 2.01 19.30 -4.61
C GLU A 196 2.43 20.72 -4.94
N SER A 197 3.40 20.88 -5.84
CA SER A 197 3.88 22.21 -6.27
C SER A 197 2.82 23.04 -7.01
N VAL A 198 1.93 22.37 -7.72
CA VAL A 198 0.79 23.02 -8.41
C VAL A 198 -0.29 23.42 -7.42
N ILE A 199 -0.64 22.53 -6.49
CA ILE A 199 -1.68 22.77 -5.48
C ILE A 199 -1.26 23.88 -4.53
N ALA A 200 -0.01 23.89 -4.08
CA ALA A 200 0.51 24.88 -3.12
C ALA A 200 0.44 26.34 -3.62
N LYS A 201 0.27 26.55 -4.94
CA LYS A 201 0.11 27.88 -5.53
C LYS A 201 -1.34 28.37 -5.56
N LYS A 202 -2.29 27.54 -5.13
CA LYS A 202 -3.73 27.83 -5.16
C LYS A 202 -4.27 28.12 -3.78
N LYS A 203 -5.46 28.72 -3.75
CA LYS A 203 -6.29 28.81 -2.55
C LYS A 203 -7.37 27.72 -2.60
N LEU A 204 -7.89 27.34 -1.43
CA LEU A 204 -8.91 26.31 -1.34
C LEU A 204 -10.16 26.60 -2.18
N GLU A 205 -10.58 27.88 -2.21
CA GLU A 205 -11.77 28.33 -2.92
C GLU A 205 -11.61 28.24 -4.46
N GLU A 206 -10.38 28.25 -4.94
CA GLU A 206 -10.06 28.15 -6.36
C GLU A 206 -10.14 26.71 -6.89
N LEU A 207 -10.05 25.71 -5.99
CA LEU A 207 -10.12 24.31 -6.39
C LEU A 207 -11.54 23.94 -6.82
N GLN A 208 -11.68 23.61 -8.09
CA GLN A 208 -12.92 23.09 -8.65
C GLN A 208 -13.10 21.59 -8.35
N GLU A 209 -14.33 21.09 -8.56
CA GLU A 209 -14.66 19.67 -8.30
C GLU A 209 -13.67 18.70 -8.97
N ALA A 210 -13.39 18.88 -10.24
CA ALA A 210 -12.53 17.99 -11.01
C ALA A 210 -11.11 17.94 -10.45
N GLU A 211 -10.53 19.07 -10.08
CA GLU A 211 -9.18 19.17 -9.54
C GLU A 211 -9.10 18.54 -8.14
N LEU A 212 -10.05 18.89 -7.26
CA LEU A 212 -10.07 18.33 -5.91
C LEU A 212 -10.33 16.82 -5.93
N ARG A 213 -11.20 16.34 -6.81
CA ARG A 213 -11.43 14.92 -7.03
C ARG A 213 -10.16 14.21 -7.52
N PHE A 214 -9.47 14.79 -8.50
CA PHE A 214 -8.24 14.25 -9.05
C PHE A 214 -7.16 14.08 -7.99
N VAL A 215 -6.91 15.09 -7.16
CA VAL A 215 -5.89 14.95 -6.10
C VAL A 215 -6.31 13.96 -5.02
N LYS A 216 -7.61 13.82 -4.74
CA LYS A 216 -8.11 12.76 -3.85
C LYS A 216 -7.88 11.37 -4.45
N GLN A 217 -8.07 11.19 -5.75
CA GLN A 217 -7.77 9.94 -6.48
C GLN A 217 -6.28 9.60 -6.44
N LYS A 218 -5.40 10.61 -6.44
CA LYS A 218 -3.95 10.44 -6.27
C LYS A 218 -3.55 10.09 -4.82
N GLY A 219 -4.50 10.05 -3.89
CA GLY A 219 -4.30 9.60 -2.51
C GLY A 219 -3.98 10.70 -1.49
N PHE A 220 -4.05 11.97 -1.85
CA PHE A 220 -3.83 13.07 -0.90
C PHE A 220 -4.86 13.06 0.24
N SER A 221 -4.37 13.10 1.48
CA SER A 221 -5.23 13.26 2.65
C SER A 221 -5.76 14.69 2.76
N ASP A 222 -6.91 14.87 3.41
CA ASP A 222 -7.40 16.22 3.71
C ASP A 222 -6.39 17.00 4.55
N LYS A 223 -5.62 16.31 5.41
CA LYS A 223 -4.58 16.92 6.24
C LYS A 223 -3.35 17.36 5.43
N ARG A 224 -2.90 16.55 4.43
CA ARG A 224 -1.81 16.97 3.52
C ARG A 224 -2.24 18.15 2.66
N LEU A 225 -3.46 18.11 2.12
CA LEU A 225 -4.01 19.23 1.34
C LEU A 225 -4.11 20.51 2.17
N ALA A 226 -4.50 20.40 3.44
CA ALA A 226 -4.55 21.55 4.34
C ALA A 226 -3.18 22.22 4.52
N LYS A 227 -2.11 21.41 4.69
CA LYS A 227 -0.73 21.94 4.73
C LYS A 227 -0.35 22.66 3.44
N LEU A 228 -0.59 22.05 2.28
CA LEU A 228 -0.24 22.61 0.97
C LEU A 228 -1.00 23.92 0.66
N LEU A 229 -2.28 23.98 1.01
CA LEU A 229 -3.17 25.11 0.76
C LEU A 229 -3.16 26.16 1.88
N GLN A 230 -2.29 25.98 2.90
CA GLN A 230 -2.23 26.84 4.09
C GLN A 230 -3.63 27.05 4.74
N SER A 231 -4.38 25.96 4.88
CA SER A 231 -5.74 25.89 5.40
C SER A 231 -5.82 24.89 6.55
N ASP A 232 -7.00 24.57 7.03
CA ASP A 232 -7.22 23.51 8.02
C ASP A 232 -7.93 22.28 7.42
N GLN A 233 -7.75 21.13 8.07
CA GLN A 233 -8.31 19.87 7.59
C GLN A 233 -9.85 19.88 7.53
N THR A 234 -10.51 20.64 8.42
CA THR A 234 -11.97 20.73 8.47
C THR A 234 -12.48 21.52 7.26
N ALA A 235 -11.82 22.62 6.91
CA ALA A 235 -12.15 23.42 5.72
C ALA A 235 -12.02 22.57 4.42
N ILE A 236 -10.92 21.80 4.28
CA ILE A 236 -10.77 20.85 3.15
C ILE A 236 -11.92 19.86 3.09
N ARG A 237 -12.27 19.26 4.23
CA ARG A 237 -13.36 18.29 4.31
C ARG A 237 -14.70 18.90 3.95
N LEU A 238 -15.02 20.10 4.46
CA LEU A 238 -16.26 20.80 4.14
C LEU A 238 -16.33 21.13 2.65
N ARG A 239 -15.26 21.69 2.09
CA ARG A 239 -15.20 22.00 0.65
C ARG A 239 -15.41 20.76 -0.21
N ARG A 240 -14.80 19.65 0.17
CA ARG A 240 -14.97 18.36 -0.52
C ARG A 240 -16.42 17.87 -0.47
N HIS A 241 -17.08 18.02 0.68
CA HIS A 241 -18.50 17.65 0.85
C HIS A 241 -19.42 18.57 0.04
N GLU A 242 -19.19 19.88 0.04
CA GLU A 242 -19.92 20.85 -0.79
C GLU A 242 -19.87 20.50 -2.29
N LEU A 243 -18.72 20.04 -2.75
CA LEU A 243 -18.50 19.61 -4.13
C LEU A 243 -18.98 18.15 -4.40
N GLY A 244 -19.61 17.49 -3.43
CA GLY A 244 -20.10 16.12 -3.58
C GLY A 244 -18.98 15.07 -3.75
N ILE A 245 -17.78 15.34 -3.24
CA ILE A 245 -16.64 14.43 -3.36
C ILE A 245 -16.57 13.55 -2.11
N HIS A 246 -17.03 12.31 -2.24
CA HIS A 246 -17.01 11.28 -1.21
C HIS A 246 -16.23 10.06 -1.68
N PRO A 247 -15.60 9.31 -0.77
CA PRO A 247 -15.04 8.02 -1.13
C PRO A 247 -16.17 7.01 -1.41
N VAL A 248 -15.87 6.06 -2.26
CA VAL A 248 -16.66 4.86 -2.47
C VAL A 248 -15.95 3.67 -1.84
N TYR A 249 -16.66 2.58 -1.61
CA TYR A 249 -16.12 1.35 -1.05
C TYR A 249 -16.19 0.25 -2.10
N LYS A 250 -15.05 -0.39 -2.34
CA LYS A 250 -14.88 -1.51 -3.27
C LYS A 250 -14.56 -2.78 -2.51
N ARG A 251 -15.00 -3.92 -3.02
CA ARG A 251 -14.74 -5.22 -2.41
C ARG A 251 -13.33 -5.69 -2.69
N VAL A 252 -12.76 -6.38 -1.71
CA VAL A 252 -11.52 -7.13 -1.89
C VAL A 252 -11.94 -8.55 -2.24
N ASP A 253 -11.76 -8.93 -3.50
CA ASP A 253 -12.11 -10.26 -3.98
C ASP A 253 -10.95 -10.90 -4.76
N THR A 254 -11.11 -12.17 -5.12
CA THR A 254 -10.09 -12.97 -5.79
C THR A 254 -10.29 -13.07 -7.31
N CYS A 255 -11.24 -12.35 -7.87
CA CYS A 255 -11.65 -12.53 -9.26
C CYS A 255 -11.80 -11.23 -10.05
N ALA A 256 -11.20 -10.13 -9.57
CA ALA A 256 -11.23 -8.83 -10.24
C ALA A 256 -12.65 -8.39 -10.68
N ALA A 257 -13.62 -8.62 -9.81
CA ALA A 257 -15.05 -8.34 -10.02
C ALA A 257 -15.73 -9.13 -11.18
N GLU A 258 -15.08 -10.16 -11.73
CA GLU A 258 -15.71 -11.00 -12.76
C GLU A 258 -16.92 -11.79 -12.23
N PHE A 259 -16.92 -12.14 -10.96
CA PHE A 259 -18.02 -12.86 -10.29
C PHE A 259 -18.56 -12.04 -9.12
N SER A 260 -19.85 -12.14 -8.90
CA SER A 260 -20.47 -11.54 -7.72
C SER A 260 -19.95 -12.22 -6.45
N THR A 261 -19.39 -11.44 -5.55
CA THR A 261 -18.88 -11.93 -4.26
C THR A 261 -19.66 -11.30 -3.10
N ASN A 262 -19.82 -12.05 -2.02
CA ASN A 262 -20.49 -11.59 -0.80
C ASN A 262 -19.51 -11.24 0.32
N THR A 263 -18.24 -11.01 -0.02
CA THR A 263 -17.25 -10.60 1.00
C THR A 263 -17.62 -9.25 1.60
N ALA A 264 -17.54 -9.16 2.92
CA ALA A 264 -17.69 -7.90 3.66
C ALA A 264 -16.37 -7.12 3.76
N TYR A 265 -15.28 -7.65 3.21
CA TYR A 265 -13.95 -7.03 3.23
C TYR A 265 -13.83 -6.00 2.11
N MET A 266 -13.60 -4.75 2.48
CA MET A 266 -13.64 -3.62 1.56
C MET A 266 -12.48 -2.66 1.78
N TYR A 267 -12.15 -1.90 0.72
CA TYR A 267 -11.27 -0.75 0.80
C TYR A 267 -12.01 0.51 0.31
N SER A 268 -11.61 1.67 0.82
CA SER A 268 -12.14 2.96 0.35
C SER A 268 -11.28 3.51 -0.77
N THR A 269 -11.89 4.15 -1.76
CA THR A 269 -11.19 4.85 -2.85
C THR A 269 -12.01 6.05 -3.33
N TYR A 270 -11.35 7.01 -3.99
CA TYR A 270 -12.03 8.09 -4.70
C TYR A 270 -12.15 7.72 -6.17
N GLY A 271 -13.23 7.05 -6.53
CA GLY A 271 -13.55 6.68 -7.91
C GLY A 271 -13.91 7.88 -8.81
N PRO A 272 -14.24 7.62 -10.08
CA PRO A 272 -14.86 8.60 -10.95
C PRO A 272 -16.19 9.10 -10.34
N LYS A 273 -16.74 10.21 -10.85
CA LYS A 273 -17.95 10.83 -10.30
C LYS A 273 -19.14 9.87 -10.21
N ASP A 274 -19.27 8.99 -11.20
CA ASP A 274 -20.32 7.98 -11.29
C ASP A 274 -19.86 6.59 -10.78
N GLY A 275 -18.76 6.55 -10.04
CA GLY A 275 -18.21 5.31 -9.50
C GLY A 275 -19.18 4.61 -8.55
N GLN A 276 -19.52 3.36 -8.86
CA GLN A 276 -20.40 2.56 -8.02
C GLN A 276 -19.74 2.21 -6.69
N CYS A 277 -20.46 2.46 -5.61
CA CYS A 277 -20.12 1.98 -4.28
C CYS A 277 -20.68 0.55 -4.10
N GLU A 278 -19.81 -0.39 -3.76
CA GLU A 278 -20.18 -1.80 -3.56
C GLU A 278 -20.61 -2.11 -2.12
N SER A 279 -20.53 -1.12 -1.23
CA SER A 279 -21.09 -1.26 0.11
C SER A 279 -22.62 -1.20 0.03
N MET A 280 -23.28 -2.10 0.73
CA MET A 280 -24.74 -2.13 0.87
C MET A 280 -25.08 -2.00 2.36
N PRO A 281 -24.96 -0.79 2.94
CA PRO A 281 -25.24 -0.60 4.36
C PRO A 281 -26.74 -0.80 4.65
N THR A 282 -27.04 -1.50 5.72
CA THR A 282 -28.40 -1.67 6.22
C THR A 282 -28.83 -0.47 7.07
N ASP A 283 -30.13 -0.35 7.38
CA ASP A 283 -30.66 0.68 8.30
C ASP A 283 -30.47 0.33 9.79
N ARG A 284 -29.83 -0.80 10.10
CA ARG A 284 -29.56 -1.21 11.48
C ARG A 284 -28.60 -0.23 12.15
N GLN A 285 -28.71 -0.10 13.46
CA GLN A 285 -27.73 0.62 14.26
C GLN A 285 -26.32 0.02 14.02
N LYS A 286 -25.35 0.90 13.81
CA LYS A 286 -23.97 0.50 13.47
C LYS A 286 -23.01 0.96 14.57
N ILE A 287 -22.06 0.09 14.88
CA ILE A 287 -20.92 0.40 15.76
C ILE A 287 -19.67 0.29 14.91
N MET A 288 -18.86 1.34 14.87
CA MET A 288 -17.56 1.34 14.21
C MET A 288 -16.47 1.03 15.23
N VAL A 289 -15.68 -0.02 14.97
CA VAL A 289 -14.50 -0.37 15.75
C VAL A 289 -13.27 0.01 14.94
N LEU A 290 -12.44 0.92 15.46
CA LEU A 290 -11.20 1.32 14.81
C LEU A 290 -10.08 0.33 15.17
N GLY A 291 -9.34 -0.11 14.16
CA GLY A 291 -8.18 -0.98 14.34
C GLY A 291 -6.96 -0.24 14.90
N GLY A 292 -5.95 -1.00 15.31
CA GLY A 292 -4.77 -0.50 16.01
C GLY A 292 -3.64 0.06 15.14
N GLY A 293 -3.85 0.31 13.84
CA GLY A 293 -2.81 0.80 12.93
C GLY A 293 -1.87 -0.30 12.41
N PRO A 294 -0.55 -0.02 12.23
CA PRO A 294 0.38 -0.94 11.58
C PRO A 294 0.63 -2.22 12.39
N ASN A 295 0.74 -3.35 11.71
CA ASN A 295 1.16 -4.60 12.33
C ASN A 295 2.64 -4.51 12.71
N ARG A 296 2.92 -4.39 13.99
CA ARG A 296 4.28 -4.32 14.54
C ARG A 296 4.37 -5.00 15.90
N ILE A 297 5.59 -5.25 16.36
CA ILE A 297 5.83 -5.79 17.71
C ILE A 297 5.21 -4.82 18.76
N GLY A 298 4.36 -5.35 19.62
CA GLY A 298 3.64 -4.61 20.67
C GLY A 298 2.32 -3.97 20.21
N GLN A 299 1.95 -4.13 18.95
CA GLN A 299 0.64 -3.78 18.41
C GLN A 299 0.13 -4.89 17.50
N GLY A 300 -1.03 -5.39 17.82
CA GLY A 300 -1.57 -6.55 17.14
C GLY A 300 -0.93 -7.86 17.63
N ILE A 301 -1.56 -8.89 17.31
CA ILE A 301 -1.23 -10.26 17.73
C ILE A 301 -0.35 -10.90 16.67
#